data_6252f12391b18c76ca2c3057ebf4293e
#
_entry.id   6252f12391b18c76ca2c3057ebf4293e
#
_cell.length_a   1.000
_cell.length_b   1.000
_cell.length_c   1.000
_cell.angle_alpha   90.00
_cell.angle_beta   90.00
_cell.angle_gamma   90.00
#
_symmetry.space_group_name_H-M   'P 1'
#
loop_
_entity.id
_entity.type
_entity.pdbx_description
1 polymer ?
#
loop_
_entity_poly.entity_id
_entity_poly.type
_entity_poly.pdbx_seq_one_letter_code
_entity_poly.pdbx_strand_id
1 'polypeptide(L)'
;GISFKIPFIESTQSLPKETLLYDLAASDVITKDKKTMISDSYVLWKISDPLKFAQTLNSSVESGESRINTAVYNATKNAISSMSQDQVITSRDGELSDMVMEAIGTNMDQYGIELLKFETKQLDLPDDNKEAVYERMISERDNIAATYKAEGNSEAKVIRNKTDKEVAIQISDAKKQAEILEAEGEQEYM
;
A
#
# COMPACT_ATOMS: atom_id res chain seq x y z
N GLY A 1 -34.19 2.72 -28.80
CA GLY A 1 -35.38 3.09 -29.56
C GLY A 1 -35.00 3.50 -30.98
N ILE A 2 -35.88 3.34 -31.91
CA ILE A 2 -35.69 3.80 -33.28
C ILE A 2 -36.23 5.23 -33.35
N SER A 3 -35.36 6.20 -33.69
CA SER A 3 -35.75 7.58 -33.96
C SER A 3 -35.46 7.93 -35.40
N PHE A 4 -36.35 8.73 -36.02
CA PHE A 4 -36.15 9.21 -37.38
C PHE A 4 -35.46 10.56 -37.32
N LYS A 5 -34.40 10.73 -38.07
CA LYS A 5 -33.63 11.96 -38.21
C LYS A 5 -34.22 12.83 -39.30
N ILE A 6 -34.43 14.12 -39.03
CA ILE A 6 -34.82 15.11 -40.04
C ILE A 6 -33.56 15.56 -40.77
N PRO A 7 -33.41 15.24 -42.09
CA PRO A 7 -32.25 15.64 -42.85
C PRO A 7 -32.09 17.16 -42.84
N PHE A 8 -30.85 17.65 -42.70
CA PHE A 8 -30.43 19.06 -42.67
C PHE A 8 -30.64 19.81 -41.34
N ILE A 9 -31.45 19.31 -40.39
CA ILE A 9 -31.71 19.98 -39.10
C ILE A 9 -31.05 19.23 -37.94
N GLU A 10 -30.97 17.91 -38.01
CA GLU A 10 -30.47 17.08 -36.93
C GLU A 10 -29.13 16.42 -37.32
N SER A 11 -28.15 16.48 -36.45
CA SER A 11 -26.89 15.73 -36.55
C SER A 11 -26.91 14.54 -35.59
N THR A 12 -26.42 13.39 -36.05
CA THR A 12 -26.24 12.23 -35.20
C THR A 12 -24.76 12.08 -34.85
N GLN A 13 -24.46 11.90 -33.57
CA GLN A 13 -23.12 11.56 -33.09
C GLN A 13 -23.15 10.14 -32.55
N SER A 14 -22.11 9.38 -32.87
CA SER A 14 -21.91 8.05 -32.34
C SER A 14 -20.95 8.13 -31.14
N LEU A 15 -21.37 7.56 -30.03
CA LEU A 15 -20.53 7.46 -28.82
C LEU A 15 -20.19 5.99 -28.59
N PRO A 16 -18.96 5.66 -28.14
CA PRO A 16 -18.60 4.31 -27.75
C PRO A 16 -19.41 3.87 -26.54
N LYS A 17 -19.98 2.66 -26.63
CA LYS A 17 -20.75 2.04 -25.52
C LYS A 17 -19.88 1.13 -24.66
N GLU A 18 -18.73 0.74 -25.17
CA GLU A 18 -17.76 -0.15 -24.55
C GLU A 18 -16.94 0.55 -23.46
N THR A 19 -16.30 -0.24 -22.63
CA THR A 19 -15.32 0.24 -21.67
C THR A 19 -14.08 0.73 -22.40
N LEU A 20 -13.68 1.95 -22.09
CA LEU A 20 -12.49 2.60 -22.63
C LEU A 20 -11.35 2.52 -21.62
N LEU A 21 -10.14 2.40 -22.13
CA LEU A 21 -8.92 2.48 -21.33
C LEU A 21 -8.28 3.83 -21.61
N TYR A 22 -7.99 4.57 -20.54
CA TYR A 22 -7.19 5.78 -20.60
C TYR A 22 -5.88 5.56 -19.86
N ASP A 23 -4.78 5.72 -20.57
CA ASP A 23 -3.42 5.60 -20.05
C ASP A 23 -2.93 6.99 -19.62
N LEU A 24 -2.67 7.15 -18.31
CA LEU A 24 -2.16 8.40 -17.77
C LEU A 24 -0.65 8.46 -17.98
N ALA A 25 -0.16 9.62 -18.40
CA ALA A 25 1.26 9.85 -18.50
C ALA A 25 1.92 9.73 -17.12
N ALA A 26 3.10 9.09 -17.08
CA ALA A 26 3.91 9.01 -15.89
C ALA A 26 4.17 10.41 -15.30
N SER A 27 3.97 10.58 -14.01
CA SER A 27 4.08 11.86 -13.33
C SER A 27 4.81 11.77 -12.01
N ASP A 28 5.54 12.84 -11.68
CA ASP A 28 6.22 12.96 -10.40
C ASP A 28 5.24 13.31 -9.29
N VAL A 29 5.27 12.53 -8.21
CA VAL A 29 4.47 12.75 -7.02
C VAL A 29 5.37 12.75 -5.78
N ILE A 30 5.03 13.55 -4.79
CA ILE A 30 5.82 13.70 -3.56
C ILE A 30 5.06 13.05 -2.41
N THR A 31 5.69 12.13 -1.73
CA THR A 31 5.18 11.44 -0.55
C THR A 31 5.18 12.34 0.70
N LYS A 32 4.51 11.89 1.77
CA LYS A 32 4.47 12.60 3.07
C LYS A 32 5.87 12.84 3.65
N ASP A 33 6.80 11.92 3.44
CA ASP A 33 8.19 12.00 3.88
C ASP A 33 9.10 12.75 2.88
N LYS A 34 8.48 13.54 1.97
CA LYS A 34 9.14 14.42 0.98
C LYS A 34 10.07 13.70 0.00
N LYS A 35 9.75 12.46 -0.33
CA LYS A 35 10.45 11.71 -1.35
C LYS A 35 9.66 11.77 -2.66
N THR A 36 10.37 11.98 -3.76
CA THR A 36 9.76 11.98 -5.10
C THR A 36 9.62 10.54 -5.59
N MET A 37 8.47 10.22 -6.14
CA MET A 37 8.18 8.95 -6.81
C MET A 37 7.57 9.23 -8.17
N ILE A 38 7.77 8.33 -9.13
CA ILE A 38 7.15 8.37 -10.44
C ILE A 38 5.97 7.40 -10.41
N SER A 39 4.77 7.93 -10.66
CA SER A 39 3.55 7.13 -10.75
C SER A 39 3.10 7.03 -12.20
N ASP A 40 3.00 5.80 -12.69
CA ASP A 40 2.41 5.45 -13.98
C ASP A 40 1.16 4.60 -13.74
N SER A 41 0.03 5.00 -14.34
CA SER A 41 -1.27 4.43 -14.03
C SER A 41 -2.22 4.47 -15.21
N TYR A 42 -3.29 3.67 -15.15
CA TYR A 42 -4.37 3.69 -16.13
C TYR A 42 -5.73 3.62 -15.46
N VAL A 43 -6.74 4.04 -16.20
CA VAL A 43 -8.13 4.04 -15.77
C VAL A 43 -8.99 3.32 -16.79
N LEU A 44 -9.89 2.46 -16.30
CA LEU A 44 -11.00 1.92 -17.07
C LEU A 44 -12.25 2.77 -16.80
N TRP A 45 -12.87 3.26 -17.85
CA TRP A 45 -14.02 4.12 -17.75
C TRP A 45 -15.05 3.84 -18.85
N LYS A 46 -16.25 4.29 -18.68
CA LYS A 46 -17.32 4.22 -19.70
C LYS A 46 -18.21 5.45 -19.65
N ILE A 47 -18.93 5.68 -20.73
CA ILE A 47 -19.97 6.70 -20.80
C ILE A 47 -21.25 6.11 -20.20
N SER A 48 -21.64 6.57 -19.00
CA SER A 48 -22.85 6.12 -18.30
C SER A 48 -24.10 6.89 -18.74
N ASP A 49 -23.95 8.19 -19.00
CA ASP A 49 -25.05 9.06 -19.47
C ASP A 49 -24.63 9.78 -20.77
N PRO A 50 -25.01 9.26 -21.95
CA PRO A 50 -24.66 9.87 -23.24
C PRO A 50 -25.18 11.29 -23.42
N LEU A 51 -26.34 11.63 -22.81
CA LEU A 51 -26.92 12.97 -22.92
C LEU A 51 -26.08 14.00 -22.15
N LYS A 52 -25.74 13.71 -20.91
CA LYS A 52 -24.85 14.57 -20.12
C LYS A 52 -23.48 14.70 -20.77
N PHE A 53 -22.93 13.59 -21.27
CA PHE A 53 -21.64 13.58 -21.95
C PHE A 53 -21.66 14.49 -23.19
N ALA A 54 -22.72 14.42 -23.99
CA ALA A 54 -22.86 15.29 -25.16
C ALA A 54 -23.01 16.76 -24.78
N GLN A 55 -23.78 17.08 -23.75
CA GLN A 55 -24.03 18.45 -23.31
C GLN A 55 -22.84 19.12 -22.67
N THR A 56 -22.04 18.36 -21.88
CA THR A 56 -20.92 18.90 -21.10
C THR A 56 -19.60 18.85 -21.85
N LEU A 57 -19.41 17.84 -22.68
CA LEU A 57 -18.14 17.54 -23.36
C LEU A 57 -18.25 17.55 -24.90
N ASN A 58 -19.38 18.04 -25.43
CA ASN A 58 -19.64 18.09 -26.88
C ASN A 58 -19.45 16.73 -27.59
N SER A 59 -19.73 15.63 -26.89
CA SER A 59 -19.50 14.26 -27.38
C SER A 59 -18.04 13.92 -27.73
N SER A 60 -17.07 14.69 -27.20
CA SER A 60 -15.63 14.47 -27.43
C SER A 60 -15.08 13.53 -26.36
N VAL A 61 -14.62 12.35 -26.78
CA VAL A 61 -13.93 11.38 -25.92
C VAL A 61 -12.64 12.00 -25.35
N GLU A 62 -11.88 12.74 -26.17
CA GLU A 62 -10.66 13.40 -25.76
C GLU A 62 -10.90 14.44 -24.65
N SER A 63 -12.01 15.19 -24.74
CA SER A 63 -12.42 16.11 -23.66
C SER A 63 -12.77 15.36 -22.38
N GLY A 64 -13.39 14.18 -22.48
CA GLY A 64 -13.66 13.28 -21.36
C GLY A 64 -12.38 12.79 -20.71
N GLU A 65 -11.43 12.30 -21.49
CA GLU A 65 -10.12 11.85 -21.04
C GLU A 65 -9.33 12.95 -20.35
N SER A 66 -9.38 14.18 -20.86
CA SER A 66 -8.75 15.33 -20.22
C SER A 66 -9.33 15.63 -18.83
N ARG A 67 -10.64 15.45 -18.64
CA ARG A 67 -11.29 15.58 -17.32
C ARG A 67 -10.90 14.46 -16.38
N ILE A 68 -10.87 13.22 -16.88
CA ILE A 68 -10.41 12.04 -16.13
C ILE A 68 -8.97 12.26 -15.71
N ASN A 69 -8.10 12.67 -16.63
CA ASN A 69 -6.68 12.94 -16.32
C ASN A 69 -6.52 13.90 -15.14
N THR A 70 -7.22 15.03 -15.19
CA THR A 70 -7.15 16.04 -14.13
C THR A 70 -7.64 15.50 -12.78
N ALA A 71 -8.77 14.80 -12.77
CA ALA A 71 -9.37 14.25 -11.56
C ALA A 71 -8.50 13.16 -10.94
N VAL A 72 -8.06 12.22 -11.75
CA VAL A 72 -7.22 11.08 -11.33
C VAL A 72 -5.84 11.56 -10.86
N TYR A 73 -5.21 12.45 -11.61
CA TYR A 73 -3.92 13.03 -11.22
C TYR A 73 -3.99 13.69 -9.84
N ASN A 74 -5.01 14.52 -9.61
CA ASN A 74 -5.16 15.19 -8.31
C ASN A 74 -5.47 14.20 -7.17
N ALA A 75 -6.31 13.22 -7.42
CA ALA A 75 -6.65 12.18 -6.44
C ALA A 75 -5.41 11.34 -6.09
N THR A 76 -4.66 10.88 -7.09
CA THR A 76 -3.42 10.11 -6.92
C THR A 76 -2.37 10.91 -6.16
N LYS A 77 -2.17 12.18 -6.54
CA LYS A 77 -1.24 13.08 -5.86
C LYS A 77 -1.61 13.26 -4.39
N ASN A 78 -2.89 13.48 -4.08
CA ASN A 78 -3.35 13.64 -2.70
C ASN A 78 -3.19 12.36 -1.90
N ALA A 79 -3.56 11.21 -2.46
CA ALA A 79 -3.40 9.91 -1.82
C ALA A 79 -1.94 9.62 -1.49
N ILE A 80 -1.03 9.73 -2.46
CA ILE A 80 0.40 9.48 -2.27
C ILE A 80 1.03 10.50 -1.29
N SER A 81 0.62 11.78 -1.34
CA SER A 81 1.13 12.81 -0.43
C SER A 81 0.69 12.59 1.04
N SER A 82 -0.34 11.82 1.28
CA SER A 82 -0.78 11.44 2.64
C SER A 82 -0.01 10.26 3.22
N MET A 83 0.70 9.49 2.38
CA MET A 83 1.39 8.26 2.72
C MET A 83 2.91 8.44 2.74
N SER A 84 3.60 7.65 3.57
CA SER A 84 5.06 7.52 3.48
C SER A 84 5.47 6.65 2.30
N GLN A 85 6.71 6.74 1.85
CA GLN A 85 7.22 5.91 0.75
C GLN A 85 7.03 4.41 1.01
N ASP A 86 7.31 3.95 2.24
CA ASP A 86 7.12 2.55 2.64
C ASP A 86 5.65 2.13 2.55
N GLN A 87 4.73 2.99 2.98
CA GLN A 87 3.28 2.73 2.87
C GLN A 87 2.85 2.64 1.40
N VAL A 88 3.30 3.55 0.55
CA VAL A 88 2.98 3.54 -0.89
C VAL A 88 3.49 2.25 -1.56
N ILE A 89 4.69 1.78 -1.21
CA ILE A 89 5.26 0.53 -1.75
C ILE A 89 4.48 -0.69 -1.25
N THR A 90 4.04 -0.67 0.00
CA THR A 90 3.31 -1.79 0.62
C THR A 90 1.84 -1.83 0.18
N SER A 91 1.21 -0.68 -0.07
CA SER A 91 -0.19 -0.55 -0.52
C SER A 91 -0.42 -0.98 -1.98
N ARG A 92 0.55 -1.64 -2.58
CA ARG A 92 0.53 -2.12 -3.97
C ARG A 92 -0.61 -3.09 -4.27
N ASP A 93 -1.22 -3.67 -3.24
CA ASP A 93 -2.28 -4.69 -3.32
C ASP A 93 -3.72 -4.10 -3.48
N GLY A 94 -3.85 -2.85 -3.95
CA GLY A 94 -5.14 -2.25 -4.28
C GLY A 94 -5.59 -1.13 -3.35
N GLU A 95 -5.00 -0.96 -2.18
CA GLU A 95 -5.37 0.09 -1.22
C GLU A 95 -5.24 1.51 -1.81
N LEU A 96 -4.17 1.76 -2.57
CA LEU A 96 -3.99 3.03 -3.28
C LEU A 96 -5.08 3.24 -4.33
N SER A 97 -5.45 2.19 -5.06
CA SER A 97 -6.52 2.23 -6.05
C SER A 97 -7.86 2.58 -5.43
N ASP A 98 -8.19 1.96 -4.30
CA ASP A 98 -9.42 2.22 -3.56
C ASP A 98 -9.46 3.65 -3.03
N MET A 99 -8.36 4.15 -2.45
CA MET A 99 -8.25 5.53 -1.99
C MET A 99 -8.45 6.56 -3.12
N VAL A 100 -7.86 6.30 -4.28
CA VAL A 100 -8.00 7.18 -5.45
C VAL A 100 -9.44 7.16 -5.97
N MET A 101 -10.05 5.99 -6.09
CA MET A 101 -11.44 5.85 -6.53
C MET A 101 -12.42 6.50 -5.54
N GLU A 102 -12.21 6.35 -4.25
CA GLU A 102 -13.01 7.01 -3.20
C GLU A 102 -12.85 8.54 -3.25
N ALA A 103 -11.62 9.04 -3.42
CA ALA A 103 -11.35 10.48 -3.53
C ALA A 103 -11.99 11.12 -4.76
N ILE A 104 -12.09 10.40 -5.87
CA ILE A 104 -12.80 10.88 -7.06
C ILE A 104 -14.32 10.82 -6.83
N GLY A 105 -14.80 9.75 -6.20
CA GLY A 105 -16.22 9.55 -5.89
C GLY A 105 -17.11 9.77 -7.11
N THR A 106 -18.17 10.56 -6.94
CA THR A 106 -19.17 10.87 -7.98
C THR A 106 -18.85 12.13 -8.81
N ASN A 107 -17.63 12.67 -8.70
CA ASN A 107 -17.26 13.91 -9.39
C ASN A 107 -17.35 13.81 -10.92
N MET A 108 -17.25 12.60 -11.47
CA MET A 108 -17.34 12.37 -12.92
C MET A 108 -18.79 12.22 -13.42
N ASP A 109 -19.76 11.96 -12.55
CA ASP A 109 -21.17 11.79 -12.90
C ASP A 109 -21.78 13.04 -13.56
N GLN A 110 -21.28 14.22 -13.21
CA GLN A 110 -21.69 15.47 -13.83
C GLN A 110 -21.38 15.53 -15.33
N TYR A 111 -20.38 14.78 -15.78
CA TYR A 111 -19.99 14.66 -17.19
C TYR A 111 -20.60 13.44 -17.89
N GLY A 112 -21.38 12.63 -17.18
CA GLY A 112 -21.90 11.36 -17.68
C GLY A 112 -20.83 10.28 -17.86
N ILE A 113 -19.76 10.36 -17.10
CA ILE A 113 -18.63 9.43 -17.09
C ILE A 113 -18.69 8.59 -15.81
N GLU A 114 -18.52 7.28 -15.94
CA GLU A 114 -18.36 6.34 -14.83
C GLU A 114 -16.96 5.73 -14.88
N LEU A 115 -16.20 5.92 -13.81
CA LEU A 115 -14.92 5.26 -13.62
C LEU A 115 -15.16 3.85 -13.06
N LEU A 116 -14.63 2.84 -13.72
CA LEU A 116 -14.80 1.44 -13.31
C LEU A 116 -13.65 0.96 -12.45
N LYS A 117 -12.43 1.34 -12.81
CA LYS A 117 -11.23 0.89 -12.12
C LYS A 117 -10.06 1.84 -12.37
N PHE A 118 -9.31 2.10 -11.32
CA PHE A 118 -7.98 2.72 -11.39
C PHE A 118 -6.94 1.68 -11.01
N GLU A 119 -5.84 1.62 -11.74
CA GLU A 119 -4.71 0.75 -11.43
C GLU A 119 -3.37 1.45 -11.66
N THR A 120 -2.45 1.21 -10.77
CA THR A 120 -1.07 1.68 -10.90
C THR A 120 -0.25 0.61 -11.63
N LYS A 121 0.30 0.96 -12.79
CA LYS A 121 1.19 0.09 -13.56
C LYS A 121 2.56 0.01 -12.90
N GLN A 122 3.10 1.18 -12.54
CA GLN A 122 4.44 1.31 -11.99
C GLN A 122 4.50 2.46 -10.97
N LEU A 123 5.15 2.16 -9.85
CA LEU A 123 5.60 3.17 -8.89
C LEU A 123 7.11 3.01 -8.79
N ASP A 124 7.84 4.04 -9.20
CA ASP A 124 9.30 3.99 -9.25
C ASP A 124 9.91 5.22 -8.57
N LEU A 125 11.21 5.13 -8.34
CA LEU A 125 12.01 6.26 -7.87
C LEU A 125 12.65 6.94 -9.07
N PRO A 126 12.87 8.28 -9.04
CA PRO A 126 13.66 8.96 -10.04
C PRO A 126 15.05 8.34 -10.18
N ASP A 127 15.50 8.14 -11.43
CA ASP A 127 16.75 7.43 -11.73
C ASP A 127 17.98 8.08 -11.09
N ASP A 128 17.98 9.41 -10.94
CA ASP A 128 19.11 10.19 -10.39
C ASP A 128 19.47 9.83 -8.93
N ASN A 129 18.54 9.30 -8.16
CA ASN A 129 18.72 8.98 -6.75
C ASN A 129 18.44 7.52 -6.38
N LYS A 130 18.10 6.70 -7.35
CA LYS A 130 17.60 5.33 -7.16
C LYS A 130 18.59 4.46 -6.39
N GLU A 131 19.86 4.50 -6.78
CA GLU A 131 20.93 3.69 -6.17
C GLU A 131 21.19 4.11 -4.72
N ALA A 132 21.32 5.41 -4.45
CA ALA A 132 21.53 5.93 -3.09
C ALA A 132 20.34 5.66 -2.14
N VAL A 133 19.11 5.67 -2.66
CA VAL A 133 17.92 5.32 -1.88
C VAL A 133 17.90 3.82 -1.57
N TYR A 134 18.24 2.95 -2.52
CA TYR A 134 18.32 1.51 -2.29
C TYR A 134 19.40 1.15 -1.27
N GLU A 135 20.60 1.71 -1.37
CA GLU A 135 21.67 1.50 -0.39
C GLU A 135 21.22 1.92 1.02
N ARG A 136 20.54 3.05 1.14
CA ARG A 136 20.00 3.49 2.42
C ARG A 136 18.92 2.55 2.95
N MET A 137 18.01 2.09 2.10
CA MET A 137 16.96 1.13 2.49
C MET A 137 17.56 -0.20 2.96
N ILE A 138 18.59 -0.70 2.27
CA ILE A 138 19.32 -1.92 2.66
C ILE A 138 19.95 -1.71 4.05
N SER A 139 20.69 -0.60 4.23
CA SER A 139 21.32 -0.29 5.51
C SER A 139 20.32 -0.15 6.66
N GLU A 140 19.18 0.47 6.41
CA GLU A 140 18.11 0.60 7.41
C GLU A 140 17.50 -0.75 7.78
N ARG A 141 17.26 -1.62 6.81
CA ARG A 141 16.77 -3.00 7.05
C ARG A 141 17.78 -3.85 7.79
N ASP A 142 19.05 -3.73 7.48
CA ASP A 142 20.14 -4.42 8.19
C ASP A 142 20.24 -3.96 9.65
N ASN A 143 20.10 -2.67 9.92
CA ASN A 143 20.06 -2.13 11.28
C ASN A 143 18.87 -2.66 12.08
N ILE A 144 17.67 -2.70 11.49
CA ILE A 144 16.47 -3.26 12.11
C ILE A 144 16.68 -4.76 12.42
N ALA A 145 17.20 -5.51 11.46
CA ALA A 145 17.48 -6.93 11.63
C ALA A 145 18.52 -7.18 12.73
N ALA A 146 19.59 -6.36 12.78
CA ALA A 146 20.59 -6.42 13.85
C ALA A 146 20.00 -6.12 15.23
N THR A 147 19.10 -5.15 15.32
CA THR A 147 18.39 -4.80 16.56
C THR A 147 17.55 -5.98 17.05
N TYR A 148 16.69 -6.55 16.22
CA TYR A 148 15.88 -7.72 16.59
C TYR A 148 16.73 -8.92 16.98
N LYS A 149 17.86 -9.14 16.29
CA LYS A 149 18.79 -10.21 16.64
C LYS A 149 19.44 -9.99 18.00
N ALA A 150 19.83 -8.74 18.31
CA ALA A 150 20.40 -8.38 19.60
C ALA A 150 19.38 -8.53 20.74
N GLU A 151 18.14 -8.08 20.53
CA GLU A 151 17.05 -8.25 21.49
C GLU A 151 16.76 -9.73 21.75
N GLY A 152 16.58 -10.52 20.69
CA GLY A 152 16.35 -11.96 20.83
C GLY A 152 17.48 -12.71 21.54
N ASN A 153 18.74 -12.34 21.27
CA ASN A 153 19.89 -12.90 21.98
C ASN A 153 19.90 -12.51 23.46
N SER A 154 19.53 -11.26 23.77
CA SER A 154 19.42 -10.79 25.16
C SER A 154 18.33 -11.55 25.93
N GLU A 155 17.14 -11.68 25.34
CA GLU A 155 16.05 -12.45 25.94
C GLU A 155 16.41 -13.91 26.15
N ALA A 156 17.02 -14.55 25.15
CA ALA A 156 17.49 -15.94 25.27
C ALA A 156 18.51 -16.10 26.40
N LYS A 157 19.41 -15.12 26.59
CA LYS A 157 20.37 -15.13 27.69
C LYS A 157 19.69 -14.97 29.06
N VAL A 158 18.67 -14.12 29.17
CA VAL A 158 17.88 -13.97 30.40
C VAL A 158 17.18 -15.26 30.76
N ILE A 159 16.54 -15.91 29.79
CA ILE A 159 15.86 -17.19 29.99
C ILE A 159 16.84 -18.28 30.47
N ARG A 160 17.99 -18.42 29.78
CA ARG A 160 19.03 -19.38 30.18
C ARG A 160 19.51 -19.14 31.60
N ASN A 161 19.88 -17.90 31.94
CA ASN A 161 20.37 -17.55 33.27
C ASN A 161 19.33 -17.85 34.35
N LYS A 162 18.05 -17.62 34.08
CA LYS A 162 16.95 -17.94 35.00
C LYS A 162 16.84 -19.45 35.20
N THR A 163 16.83 -20.21 34.11
CA THR A 163 16.78 -21.69 34.17
C THR A 163 17.99 -22.27 34.89
N ASP A 164 19.20 -21.82 34.57
CA ASP A 164 20.44 -22.28 35.22
C ASP A 164 20.41 -22.02 36.75
N LYS A 165 19.89 -20.84 37.15
CA LYS A 165 19.68 -20.52 38.56
C LYS A 165 18.65 -21.45 39.22
N GLU A 166 17.53 -21.72 38.59
CA GLU A 166 16.51 -22.63 39.12
C GLU A 166 17.04 -24.03 39.26
N VAL A 167 17.77 -24.54 38.26
CA VAL A 167 18.46 -25.86 38.31
C VAL A 167 19.50 -25.92 39.43
N ALA A 168 20.32 -24.88 39.59
CA ALA A 168 21.32 -24.83 40.65
C ALA A 168 20.65 -24.86 42.04
N ILE A 169 19.56 -24.16 42.24
CA ILE A 169 18.79 -24.21 43.49
C ILE A 169 18.25 -25.62 43.75
N GLN A 170 17.63 -26.26 42.77
CA GLN A 170 17.09 -27.64 42.92
C GLN A 170 18.18 -28.65 43.25
N ILE A 171 19.33 -28.56 42.60
CA ILE A 171 20.48 -29.40 42.89
C ILE A 171 21.00 -29.21 44.34
N SER A 172 21.06 -27.92 44.76
CA SER A 172 21.48 -27.61 46.14
C SER A 172 20.51 -28.11 47.19
N ASP A 173 19.21 -27.97 46.94
CA ASP A 173 18.18 -28.48 47.86
C ASP A 173 18.17 -30.03 47.92
N ALA A 174 18.33 -30.70 46.78
CA ALA A 174 18.45 -32.14 46.73
C ALA A 174 19.70 -32.65 47.49
N LYS A 175 20.83 -31.99 47.35
CA LYS A 175 22.06 -32.32 48.13
C LYS A 175 21.86 -32.13 49.62
N LYS A 176 21.23 -31.03 50.04
CA LYS A 176 20.91 -30.78 51.42
C LYS A 176 20.00 -31.86 52.00
N GLN A 177 18.97 -32.27 51.26
CA GLN A 177 18.08 -33.35 51.69
C GLN A 177 18.84 -34.70 51.80
N ALA A 178 19.74 -35.01 50.87
CA ALA A 178 20.53 -36.23 50.95
C ALA A 178 21.45 -36.23 52.18
N GLU A 179 22.14 -35.10 52.50
CA GLU A 179 22.98 -34.97 53.70
C GLU A 179 22.17 -35.09 54.98
N ILE A 180 20.95 -34.59 55.05
CA ILE A 180 20.06 -34.75 56.21
C ILE A 180 19.71 -36.22 56.38
N LEU A 181 19.30 -36.91 55.30
CA LEU A 181 18.96 -38.36 55.39
C LEU A 181 20.14 -39.22 55.75
N GLU A 182 21.34 -38.91 55.28
CA GLU A 182 22.58 -39.59 55.68
C GLU A 182 22.83 -39.39 57.16
N ALA A 183 22.73 -38.15 57.66
CA ALA A 183 22.91 -37.84 59.09
C ALA A 183 21.88 -38.51 60.01
N GLU A 184 20.60 -38.55 59.58
CA GLU A 184 19.55 -39.27 60.30
C GLU A 184 19.81 -40.80 60.35
N GLY A 185 20.27 -41.37 59.22
CA GLY A 185 20.62 -42.80 59.18
C GLY A 185 21.83 -43.13 60.05
N GLU A 186 22.85 -42.29 60.16
CA GLU A 186 23.98 -42.47 61.07
C GLU A 186 23.56 -42.37 62.54
N GLN A 187 22.62 -41.48 62.84
CA GLN A 187 22.09 -41.34 64.19
C GLN A 187 21.26 -42.58 64.66
N GLU A 188 20.49 -43.18 63.75
CA GLU A 188 19.76 -44.41 64.08
C GLU A 188 20.67 -45.67 64.26
N TYR A 189 21.86 -45.64 63.65
CA TYR A 189 22.81 -46.76 63.71
C TYR A 189 23.69 -46.73 64.99
N MET A 190 23.80 -45.61 65.68
CA MET A 190 24.54 -45.49 66.95
C MET A 190 23.67 -45.81 68.15
#